data_5c287958f072b3983dc521eddd306e2a
#
_entry.id   5c287958f072b3983dc521eddd306e2a
#
_cell.length_a   1.000
_cell.length_b   1.000
_cell.length_c   1.000
_cell.angle_alpha   90.00
_cell.angle_beta   90.00
_cell.angle_gamma   90.00
#
_symmetry.space_group_name_H-M   'P 1'
#
loop_
_entity.id
_entity.type
_entity.pdbx_description
1 polymer ?
#
loop_
_entity_poly.entity_id
_entity_poly.type
_entity_poly.pdbx_seq_one_letter_code
_entity_poly.pdbx_strand_id
1 'polypeptide(L)'
;MDRLKGKVAIVTGSTSGIGIGIARLFAAEGAKVVVCGRREAKGQAVVDRIVSEGGEASYHFMDITAMESVDRLFADTAEKYGKIDILVNNAANV
;
A
#
# COMPACT_ATOMS: atom_id res chain seq x y z
N MET A 1 1.47 14.61 -10.55
CA MET A 1 0.57 14.27 -11.66
C MET A 1 -0.60 13.48 -11.14
N ASP A 2 -1.70 13.46 -11.88
CA ASP A 2 -2.96 12.91 -11.36
C ASP A 2 -3.50 11.76 -12.18
N ARG A 3 -2.61 10.96 -12.78
CA ARG A 3 -3.02 9.82 -13.61
C ARG A 3 -3.84 8.79 -12.85
N LEU A 4 -3.62 8.69 -11.54
CA LEU A 4 -4.31 7.72 -10.69
C LEU A 4 -5.21 8.40 -9.66
N LYS A 5 -5.59 9.65 -9.91
CA LYS A 5 -6.43 10.40 -8.98
C LYS A 5 -7.72 9.64 -8.68
N GLY A 6 -8.01 9.47 -7.40
CA GLY A 6 -9.20 8.75 -6.96
C GLY A 6 -9.09 7.24 -6.97
N LYS A 7 -7.97 6.69 -7.45
CA LYS A 7 -7.76 5.24 -7.41
C LYS A 7 -7.25 4.81 -6.06
N VAL A 8 -7.61 3.60 -5.67
CA VAL A 8 -7.15 2.97 -4.43
C VAL A 8 -6.23 1.82 -4.82
N ALA A 9 -4.99 1.88 -4.37
CA ALA A 9 -3.98 0.89 -4.71
C ALA A 9 -3.43 0.19 -3.48
N ILE A 10 -3.39 -1.13 -3.52
CA ILE A 10 -2.69 -1.93 -2.53
C ILE A 10 -1.35 -2.35 -3.15
N VAL A 11 -0.25 -2.06 -2.47
CA VAL A 11 1.08 -2.47 -2.92
C VAL A 11 1.65 -3.41 -1.87
N THR A 12 1.66 -4.71 -2.16
CA THR A 12 2.22 -5.70 -1.24
C THR A 12 3.74 -5.64 -1.28
N GLY A 13 4.38 -5.90 -0.14
CA GLY A 13 5.83 -5.80 -0.05
C GLY A 13 6.35 -4.38 -0.21
N SER A 14 5.54 -3.38 0.10
CA SER A 14 5.88 -1.97 -0.10
C SER A 14 6.76 -1.39 0.99
N THR A 15 7.31 -2.23 1.87
CA THR A 15 8.21 -1.77 2.94
C THR A 15 9.68 -1.93 2.58
N SER A 16 10.00 -2.35 1.36
CA SER A 16 11.39 -2.52 0.94
C SER A 16 11.55 -2.31 -0.56
N GLY A 17 12.70 -1.81 -0.96
CA GLY A 17 13.21 -1.76 -2.32
C GLY A 17 12.19 -1.28 -3.37
N ILE A 18 11.92 -2.16 -4.32
CA ILE A 18 11.06 -1.87 -5.47
C ILE A 18 9.64 -1.51 -5.02
N GLY A 19 9.14 -2.17 -3.97
CA GLY A 19 7.79 -1.89 -3.45
C GLY A 19 7.64 -0.47 -2.93
N ILE A 20 8.67 0.05 -2.26
CA ILE A 20 8.66 1.44 -1.80
C ILE A 20 8.57 2.39 -2.99
N GLY A 21 9.37 2.13 -4.03
CA GLY A 21 9.37 2.94 -5.23
C GLY A 21 8.02 2.97 -5.92
N ILE A 22 7.38 1.80 -6.03
CA ILE A 22 6.05 1.69 -6.65
C ILE A 22 5.02 2.45 -5.82
N ALA A 23 5.03 2.29 -4.51
CA ALA A 23 4.08 2.96 -3.62
C ALA A 23 4.20 4.48 -3.74
N ARG A 24 5.42 4.99 -3.75
CA ARG A 24 5.68 6.42 -3.88
C ARG A 24 5.24 6.96 -5.24
N LEU A 25 5.52 6.20 -6.29
CA LEU A 25 5.13 6.60 -7.64
C LEU A 25 3.61 6.68 -7.77
N PHE A 26 2.90 5.67 -7.29
CA PHE A 26 1.44 5.66 -7.35
C PHE A 26 0.85 6.82 -6.56
N ALA A 27 1.38 7.09 -5.37
CA ALA A 27 0.93 8.21 -4.56
C ALA A 27 1.17 9.54 -5.27
N ALA A 28 2.32 9.69 -5.93
CA ALA A 28 2.63 10.88 -6.70
C ALA A 28 1.67 11.09 -7.87
N GLU A 29 1.09 10.01 -8.39
CA GLU A 29 0.10 10.06 -9.46
C GLU A 29 -1.33 10.24 -8.94
N GLY A 30 -1.51 10.43 -7.65
CA GLY A 30 -2.80 10.74 -7.06
C GLY A 30 -3.54 9.57 -6.41
N ALA A 31 -2.97 8.36 -6.42
CA ALA A 31 -3.62 7.21 -5.81
C ALA A 31 -3.57 7.30 -4.29
N LYS A 32 -4.59 6.73 -3.66
CA LYS A 32 -4.56 6.42 -2.23
C LYS A 32 -3.89 5.06 -2.10
N VAL A 33 -2.76 5.01 -1.41
CA VAL A 33 -1.92 3.82 -1.38
C VAL A 33 -2.00 3.14 -0.02
N VAL A 34 -2.24 1.84 -0.04
CA VAL A 34 -2.14 1.01 1.17
C VAL A 34 -0.78 0.33 1.15
N VAL A 35 0.06 0.72 2.09
CA VAL A 35 1.40 0.17 2.29
C VAL A 35 1.26 -1.06 3.17
N CYS A 36 1.76 -2.20 2.71
CA CYS A 36 1.57 -3.48 3.39
C CYS A 36 2.88 -4.15 3.72
N GLY A 37 2.96 -4.77 4.88
CA GLY A 37 4.11 -5.55 5.28
C GLY A 37 3.95 -6.04 6.71
N ARG A 38 4.91 -6.86 7.15
CA ARG A 38 4.88 -7.43 8.49
C ARG A 38 5.41 -6.49 9.56
N ARG A 39 6.17 -5.48 9.19
CA ARG A 39 6.84 -4.58 10.13
C ARG A 39 6.19 -3.22 10.12
N GLU A 40 5.42 -2.95 11.15
CA GLU A 40 4.68 -1.70 11.25
C GLU A 40 5.60 -0.46 11.18
N ALA A 41 6.72 -0.50 11.89
CA ALA A 41 7.62 0.65 11.90
C ALA A 41 8.14 1.00 10.51
N LYS A 42 8.48 -0.02 9.73
CA LYS A 42 8.93 0.21 8.34
C LYS A 42 7.82 0.71 7.45
N GLY A 43 6.62 0.12 7.61
CA GLY A 43 5.46 0.55 6.85
C GLY A 43 5.07 1.98 7.16
N GLN A 44 5.07 2.33 8.43
CA GLN A 44 4.73 3.69 8.84
C GLN A 44 5.75 4.70 8.33
N ALA A 45 7.02 4.33 8.29
CA ALA A 45 8.05 5.21 7.73
C ALA A 45 7.78 5.52 6.25
N VAL A 46 7.34 4.52 5.49
CA VAL A 46 6.98 4.73 4.07
C VAL A 46 5.76 5.63 3.95
N VAL A 47 4.75 5.39 4.78
CA VAL A 47 3.55 6.24 4.81
C VAL A 47 3.93 7.69 5.10
N ASP A 48 4.75 7.90 6.12
CA ASP A 48 5.17 9.25 6.52
C ASP A 48 5.91 9.94 5.39
N ARG A 49 6.74 9.21 4.67
CA ARG A 49 7.46 9.75 3.51
C ARG A 49 6.49 10.16 2.40
N ILE A 50 5.53 9.30 2.08
CA ILE A 50 4.53 9.60 1.06
C ILE A 50 3.73 10.85 1.44
N VAL A 51 3.29 10.92 2.69
CA VAL A 51 2.52 12.07 3.17
C VAL A 51 3.36 13.34 3.11
N SER A 52 4.65 13.26 3.47
CA SER A 52 5.55 14.42 3.39
C SER A 52 5.75 14.91 1.96
N GLU A 53 5.56 14.02 0.98
CA GLU A 53 5.67 14.35 -0.44
C GLU A 53 4.33 14.79 -1.05
N GLY A 54 3.30 14.95 -0.21
CA GLY A 54 2.00 15.42 -0.65
C GLY A 54 1.02 14.33 -1.07
N GLY A 55 1.39 13.06 -0.89
CA GLY A 55 0.53 11.94 -1.24
C GLY A 55 -0.36 11.49 -0.10
N GLU A 56 -1.15 10.46 -0.37
CA GLU A 56 -2.05 9.87 0.60
C GLU A 56 -1.74 8.39 0.73
N ALA A 57 -1.46 7.92 1.94
CA ALA A 57 -1.14 6.52 2.20
C ALA A 57 -1.56 6.12 3.61
N SER A 58 -1.74 4.82 3.79
CA SER A 58 -1.97 4.23 5.10
C SER A 58 -1.24 2.89 5.16
N TYR A 59 -0.94 2.44 6.37
CA TYR A 59 -0.29 1.16 6.58
C TYR A 59 -1.30 0.11 7.00
N HIS A 60 -1.13 -1.12 6.51
CA HIS A 60 -1.89 -2.28 6.97
C HIS A 60 -0.96 -3.47 7.13
N PHE A 61 -1.07 -4.18 8.24
CA PHE A 61 -0.31 -5.41 8.44
C PHE A 61 -0.70 -6.43 7.37
N MET A 62 0.31 -7.11 6.83
CA MET A 62 0.09 -8.24 5.94
C MET A 62 1.26 -9.21 6.05
N ASP A 63 0.94 -10.48 6.25
CA ASP A 63 1.90 -11.58 6.16
C ASP A 63 1.39 -12.50 5.05
N ILE A 64 2.13 -12.59 3.96
CA ILE A 64 1.71 -13.35 2.78
C ILE A 64 1.56 -14.85 3.07
N THR A 65 2.18 -15.34 4.14
CA THR A 65 2.04 -16.74 4.56
C THR A 65 0.81 -16.98 5.43
N ALA A 66 0.14 -15.92 5.86
CA ALA A 66 -1.05 -15.99 6.71
C ALA A 66 -2.26 -15.48 5.95
N MET A 67 -3.05 -16.39 5.38
CA MET A 67 -4.20 -16.02 4.54
C MET A 67 -5.20 -15.12 5.26
N GLU A 68 -5.37 -15.29 6.57
CA GLU A 68 -6.28 -14.42 7.32
C GLU A 68 -5.85 -12.96 7.26
N SER A 69 -4.55 -12.69 7.28
CA SER A 69 -4.06 -11.31 7.22
C SER A 69 -4.28 -10.72 5.84
N VAL A 70 -4.18 -11.55 4.79
CA VAL A 70 -4.43 -11.11 3.42
C VAL A 70 -5.91 -10.77 3.24
N ASP A 71 -6.79 -11.65 3.72
CA ASP A 71 -8.23 -11.42 3.63
C ASP A 71 -8.64 -10.17 4.41
N ARG A 72 -8.05 -9.97 5.58
CA ARG A 72 -8.33 -8.79 6.40
C ARG A 72 -7.86 -7.50 5.70
N LEU A 73 -6.71 -7.56 5.05
CA LEU A 73 -6.20 -6.42 4.29
C LEU A 73 -7.22 -5.98 3.23
N PHE A 74 -7.73 -6.92 2.45
CA PHE A 74 -8.70 -6.60 1.41
C PHE A 74 -10.01 -6.07 2.01
N ALA A 75 -10.50 -6.73 3.05
CA ALA A 75 -11.76 -6.33 3.70
C ALA A 75 -11.65 -4.92 4.29
N ASP A 76 -10.58 -4.65 5.03
CA ASP A 76 -10.39 -3.36 5.68
C ASP A 76 -10.18 -2.25 4.65
N THR A 77 -9.46 -2.54 3.57
CA THR A 77 -9.24 -1.55 2.51
C THR A 77 -10.55 -1.22 1.80
N ALA A 78 -11.35 -2.23 1.47
CA ALA A 78 -12.64 -2.01 0.83
C ALA A 78 -13.58 -1.23 1.75
N GLU A 79 -13.55 -1.51 3.05
CA GLU A 79 -14.37 -0.79 4.01
C GLU A 79 -13.93 0.67 4.14
N LYS A 80 -12.63 0.92 4.24
CA LYS A 80 -12.10 2.27 4.43
C LYS A 80 -12.28 3.15 3.22
N TYR A 81 -12.04 2.61 2.03
CA TYR A 81 -12.02 3.39 0.80
C TYR A 81 -13.20 3.13 -0.13
N GLY A 82 -13.99 2.11 0.16
CA GLY A 82 -15.15 1.74 -0.65
C GLY A 82 -14.84 0.92 -1.88
N LYS A 83 -13.56 0.71 -2.20
CA LYS A 83 -13.14 0.01 -3.41
C LYS A 83 -11.67 -0.34 -3.37
N ILE A 84 -11.25 -1.19 -4.29
CA ILE A 84 -9.83 -1.48 -4.56
C ILE A 84 -9.70 -1.47 -6.09
N ASP A 85 -8.95 -0.52 -6.63
CA ASP A 85 -8.78 -0.38 -8.08
C ASP A 85 -7.54 -1.11 -8.59
N ILE A 86 -6.47 -1.11 -7.81
CA ILE A 86 -5.16 -1.60 -8.24
C ILE A 86 -4.58 -2.49 -7.17
N LEU A 87 -4.08 -3.64 -7.58
CA LEU A 87 -3.32 -4.52 -6.69
C LEU A 87 -1.97 -4.78 -7.34
N VAL A 88 -0.90 -4.35 -6.67
CA VAL A 88 0.47 -4.68 -7.09
C VAL A 88 0.99 -5.76 -6.16
N ASN A 89 1.20 -6.94 -6.70
CA ASN A 89 1.69 -8.08 -5.95
C ASN A 89 3.21 -8.12 -6.06
N ASN A 90 3.88 -7.37 -5.19
CA ASN A 90 5.34 -7.30 -5.16
C ASN A 90 5.95 -8.17 -4.08
N ALA A 91 5.16 -8.62 -3.11
CA ALA A 91 5.65 -9.51 -2.07
C ALA A 91 5.89 -10.89 -2.67
N ALA A 92 7.16 -11.27 -2.78
CA ALA A 92 7.56 -12.56 -3.30
C ALA A 92 8.05 -13.44 -2.15
N ASN A 93 7.57 -14.65 -2.12
CA ASN A 93 8.05 -15.65 -1.17
C ASN A 93 9.15 -16.46 -1.85
N VAL A 94 10.36 -15.95 -1.76
CA VAL A 94 11.54 -16.60 -2.34
C VAL A 94 12.40 -17.22 -1.29
#